data_3966e72ca6f6e12ba6fdb069bc32df20
#
_entry.id   3966e72ca6f6e12ba6fdb069bc32df20
#
_cell.length_a   1.000
_cell.length_b   1.000
_cell.length_c   1.000
_cell.angle_alpha   90.00
_cell.angle_beta   90.00
_cell.angle_gamma   90.00
#
_symmetry.space_group_name_H-M   'P 1'
#
loop_
_entity.id
_entity.type
_entity.pdbx_description
1 polymer ?
#
loop_
_entity_poly.entity_id
_entity_poly.type
_entity_poly.pdbx_seq_one_letter_code
_entity_poly.pdbx_strand_id
1 'polypeptide(L)'
;TNPQGTTYVICGNFNADTLMQQFVSVFGRIPVSSHLSRFSYPHFNFPVRKHIEGFPNDNDTQTLFDYLLPGHYQPGLKNTLTLKLMRDLIRNRLISVLREQKSLVYSPYISLMYEGIPQGIFYFDINASADNDNMPQIEQLLKEILHQLKQQEVDNEELNTLKRSFLIAKREALNEESPSAWRTALVGLLKNGETISDFDHYEQCLDSI
;
A
#
# COMPACT_ATOMS: atom_id res chain seq x y z
N THR A 1 -17.60 -2.16 26.06
CA THR A 1 -16.43 -1.59 25.35
C THR A 1 -15.26 -1.64 26.31
N ASN A 2 -14.21 -2.36 25.97
CA ASN A 2 -12.99 -2.48 26.78
C ASN A 2 -11.91 -1.59 26.13
N PRO A 3 -11.38 -0.55 26.82
CA PRO A 3 -10.35 0.33 26.30
C PRO A 3 -8.96 -0.31 26.27
N GLN A 4 -8.79 -1.48 26.87
CA GLN A 4 -7.52 -2.19 26.90
C GLN A 4 -7.04 -2.53 25.48
N GLY A 5 -5.80 -2.19 25.17
CA GLY A 5 -5.23 -2.37 23.83
C GLY A 5 -5.61 -1.28 22.81
N THR A 6 -6.30 -0.21 23.24
CA THR A 6 -6.58 0.93 22.38
C THR A 6 -5.39 1.88 22.36
N THR A 7 -4.94 2.26 21.17
CA THR A 7 -3.92 3.28 20.97
C THR A 7 -4.58 4.57 20.49
N TYR A 8 -4.25 5.69 21.12
CA TYR A 8 -4.74 7.00 20.74
C TYR A 8 -3.62 7.82 20.09
N VAL A 9 -3.87 8.35 18.91
CA VAL A 9 -2.93 9.25 18.22
C VAL A 9 -3.55 10.62 18.13
N ILE A 10 -2.92 11.59 18.79
CA ILE A 10 -3.39 12.98 18.86
C ILE A 10 -2.28 13.86 18.32
N CYS A 11 -2.57 14.63 17.28
CA CYS A 11 -1.65 15.56 16.65
C CYS A 11 -2.27 16.94 16.59
N GLY A 12 -1.49 17.97 16.95
CA GLY A 12 -1.96 19.35 16.95
C GLY A 12 -1.11 20.28 17.81
N ASN A 13 -1.52 21.52 17.90
CA ASN A 13 -0.87 22.50 18.79
C ASN A 13 -1.57 22.49 20.16
N PHE A 14 -0.99 21.79 21.12
CA PHE A 14 -1.53 21.68 22.49
C PHE A 14 -0.41 21.54 23.52
N ASN A 15 -0.73 21.87 24.76
CA ASN A 15 0.14 21.55 25.89
C ASN A 15 -0.07 20.07 26.28
N ALA A 16 1.00 19.29 26.26
CA ALA A 16 0.93 17.83 26.48
C ALA A 16 0.43 17.48 27.89
N ASP A 17 0.85 18.22 28.93
CA ASP A 17 0.44 17.95 30.31
C ASP A 17 -1.05 18.23 30.51
N THR A 18 -1.54 19.36 29.97
CA THR A 18 -2.95 19.72 30.04
C THR A 18 -3.81 18.70 29.30
N LEU A 19 -3.37 18.30 28.10
CA LEU A 19 -4.06 17.29 27.33
C LEU A 19 -4.12 15.95 28.05
N MET A 20 -3.00 15.52 28.65
CA MET A 20 -2.93 14.26 29.40
C MET A 20 -3.87 14.29 30.60
N GLN A 21 -3.93 15.38 31.34
CA GLN A 21 -4.87 15.52 32.47
C GLN A 21 -6.33 15.40 32.01
N GLN A 22 -6.69 16.11 30.93
CA GLN A 22 -8.03 16.02 30.33
C GLN A 22 -8.32 14.61 29.83
N PHE A 23 -7.36 14.00 29.12
CA PHE A 23 -7.50 12.65 28.60
C PHE A 23 -7.77 11.63 29.73
N VAL A 24 -6.97 11.67 30.79
CA VAL A 24 -7.15 10.78 31.97
C VAL A 24 -8.49 11.07 32.66
N SER A 25 -8.93 12.33 32.75
CA SER A 25 -10.21 12.66 33.38
C SER A 25 -11.42 12.08 32.65
N VAL A 26 -11.33 11.95 31.33
CA VAL A 26 -12.41 11.41 30.47
C VAL A 26 -12.30 9.90 30.30
N PHE A 27 -11.13 9.43 29.86
CA PHE A 27 -10.92 8.02 29.47
C PHE A 27 -10.46 7.14 30.62
N GLY A 28 -9.81 7.71 31.64
CA GLY A 28 -9.34 6.93 32.82
C GLY A 28 -10.47 6.37 33.68
N ARG A 29 -11.71 6.81 33.48
CA ARG A 29 -12.90 6.29 34.15
C ARG A 29 -13.58 5.13 33.42
N ILE A 30 -13.12 4.79 32.22
CA ILE A 30 -13.69 3.68 31.47
C ILE A 30 -13.25 2.38 32.13
N PRO A 31 -14.17 1.52 32.58
CA PRO A 31 -13.81 0.28 33.23
C PRO A 31 -13.03 -0.63 32.29
N VAL A 32 -11.90 -1.14 32.76
CA VAL A 32 -11.07 -2.10 32.03
C VAL A 32 -11.51 -3.50 32.40
N SER A 33 -11.90 -4.28 31.42
CA SER A 33 -12.18 -5.71 31.60
C SER A 33 -10.90 -6.52 31.46
N SER A 34 -10.69 -7.49 32.35
CA SER A 34 -9.58 -8.46 32.22
C SER A 34 -9.74 -9.39 31.02
N HIS A 35 -10.91 -9.43 30.41
CA HIS A 35 -11.18 -10.23 29.22
C HIS A 35 -11.03 -9.37 27.97
N LEU A 36 -9.91 -9.55 27.27
CA LEU A 36 -9.76 -9.08 25.89
C LEU A 36 -10.59 -9.99 25.00
N SER A 37 -11.57 -9.42 24.34
CA SER A 37 -12.24 -10.12 23.24
C SER A 37 -11.20 -10.34 22.14
N ARG A 38 -10.71 -11.57 21.99
CA ARG A 38 -9.90 -11.95 20.85
C ARG A 38 -10.83 -12.08 19.64
N PHE A 39 -10.77 -11.14 18.74
CA PHE A 39 -11.42 -11.28 17.46
C PHE A 39 -10.61 -12.28 16.63
N SER A 40 -11.24 -13.36 16.22
CA SER A 40 -10.66 -14.30 15.27
C SER A 40 -11.07 -13.87 13.87
N TYR A 41 -10.11 -13.46 13.09
CA TYR A 41 -10.36 -13.18 11.67
C TYR A 41 -10.33 -14.50 10.90
N PRO A 42 -11.28 -14.71 9.98
CA PRO A 42 -11.19 -15.85 9.07
C PRO A 42 -9.90 -15.76 8.25
N HIS A 43 -9.22 -16.90 8.08
CA HIS A 43 -8.07 -16.96 7.19
C HIS A 43 -8.50 -16.60 5.76
N PHE A 44 -7.90 -15.60 5.19
CA PHE A 44 -8.10 -15.26 3.80
C PHE A 44 -7.20 -16.16 2.94
N ASN A 45 -7.81 -17.06 2.18
CA ASN A 45 -7.11 -17.88 1.21
C ASN A 45 -7.19 -17.20 -0.15
N PHE A 46 -6.07 -16.78 -0.69
CA PHE A 46 -6.03 -16.30 -2.06
C PHE A 46 -6.37 -17.43 -3.02
N PRO A 47 -7.18 -17.18 -4.07
CA PRO A 47 -7.44 -18.16 -5.09
C PRO A 47 -6.11 -18.54 -5.78
N VAL A 48 -5.79 -19.82 -5.79
CA VAL A 48 -4.57 -20.35 -6.43
C VAL A 48 -4.70 -20.35 -7.95
N ARG A 49 -5.90 -20.13 -8.47
CA ARG A 49 -6.20 -20.18 -9.90
C ARG A 49 -6.71 -18.82 -10.38
N LYS A 50 -6.36 -18.52 -11.64
CA LYS A 50 -6.93 -17.38 -12.37
C LYS A 50 -8.47 -17.49 -12.32
N HIS A 51 -9.11 -16.50 -11.78
CA HIS A 51 -10.54 -16.28 -11.85
C HIS A 51 -10.80 -15.09 -12.75
N ILE A 52 -11.67 -15.25 -13.75
CA ILE A 52 -12.11 -14.16 -14.61
C ILE A 52 -13.61 -14.10 -14.52
N GLU A 53 -14.11 -12.95 -14.15
CA GLU A 53 -15.52 -12.62 -14.18
C GLU A 53 -15.72 -11.46 -15.15
N GLY A 54 -16.61 -11.63 -16.11
CA GLY A 54 -16.93 -10.62 -17.10
C GLY A 54 -18.38 -10.18 -16.97
N PHE A 55 -18.60 -8.87 -16.98
CA PHE A 55 -19.92 -8.25 -17.01
C PHE A 55 -20.08 -7.60 -18.39
N PRO A 56 -20.57 -8.36 -19.40
CA PRO A 56 -20.68 -7.82 -20.74
C PRO A 56 -21.72 -6.70 -20.78
N ASN A 57 -21.37 -5.62 -21.47
CA ASN A 57 -22.28 -4.56 -21.83
C ASN A 57 -22.30 -4.49 -23.37
N ASP A 58 -23.41 -4.88 -23.98
CA ASP A 58 -23.54 -5.05 -25.43
C ASP A 58 -23.31 -3.77 -26.26
N ASN A 59 -23.23 -2.61 -25.59
CA ASN A 59 -23.09 -1.31 -26.26
C ASN A 59 -21.68 -0.70 -26.13
N ASP A 60 -20.76 -1.31 -25.37
CA ASP A 60 -19.45 -0.75 -25.13
C ASP A 60 -18.37 -1.43 -25.97
N THR A 61 -17.56 -0.61 -26.65
CA THR A 61 -16.37 -1.06 -27.38
C THR A 61 -15.14 -1.18 -26.48
N GLN A 62 -15.25 -0.69 -25.24
CA GLN A 62 -14.17 -0.68 -24.27
C GLN A 62 -14.50 -1.54 -23.05
N THR A 63 -13.48 -2.20 -22.54
CA THR A 63 -13.52 -2.96 -21.30
C THR A 63 -12.65 -2.27 -20.25
N LEU A 64 -13.19 -2.11 -19.04
CA LEU A 64 -12.40 -1.87 -17.84
C LEU A 64 -11.94 -3.24 -17.31
N PHE A 65 -10.65 -3.40 -17.13
CA PHE A 65 -10.11 -4.61 -16.51
C PHE A 65 -9.39 -4.31 -15.20
N ASP A 66 -9.47 -5.26 -14.28
CA ASP A 66 -8.73 -5.29 -13.02
C ASP A 66 -7.92 -6.59 -12.96
N TYR A 67 -6.62 -6.46 -12.70
CA TYR A 67 -5.72 -7.59 -12.56
C TYR A 67 -5.10 -7.58 -11.16
N LEU A 68 -5.59 -8.49 -10.30
CA LEU A 68 -5.16 -8.56 -8.91
C LEU A 68 -3.99 -9.52 -8.73
N LEU A 69 -2.95 -9.05 -8.06
CA LEU A 69 -1.74 -9.80 -7.71
C LEU A 69 -1.61 -9.87 -6.17
N PRO A 70 -2.21 -10.89 -5.55
CA PRO A 70 -2.18 -11.04 -4.11
C PRO A 70 -0.89 -11.68 -3.62
N GLY A 71 -0.54 -11.43 -2.35
CA GLY A 71 0.57 -12.05 -1.67
C GLY A 71 0.52 -11.90 -0.16
N HIS A 72 1.46 -12.57 0.52
CA HIS A 72 1.62 -12.44 1.95
C HIS A 72 2.49 -11.23 2.29
N TYR A 73 2.07 -10.48 3.30
CA TYR A 73 2.77 -9.33 3.81
C TYR A 73 3.19 -9.57 5.25
N GLN A 74 4.47 -9.38 5.51
CA GLN A 74 5.00 -9.33 6.87
C GLN A 74 5.17 -7.87 7.27
N PRO A 75 4.60 -7.44 8.41
CA PRO A 75 4.75 -6.07 8.89
C PRO A 75 6.22 -5.66 9.04
N GLY A 76 6.50 -4.40 8.77
CA GLY A 76 7.82 -3.81 8.93
C GLY A 76 8.19 -2.87 7.80
N LEU A 77 8.96 -1.84 8.14
CA LEU A 77 9.31 -0.74 7.23
C LEU A 77 9.96 -1.24 5.94
N LYS A 78 10.93 -2.18 6.02
CA LYS A 78 11.62 -2.71 4.84
C LYS A 78 10.64 -3.36 3.87
N ASN A 79 9.74 -4.20 4.37
CA ASN A 79 8.75 -4.89 3.53
C ASN A 79 7.76 -3.89 2.91
N THR A 80 7.31 -2.91 3.69
CA THR A 80 6.46 -1.81 3.19
C THR A 80 7.14 -1.05 2.05
N LEU A 81 8.40 -0.66 2.24
CA LEU A 81 9.16 0.08 1.23
C LEU A 81 9.42 -0.77 -0.02
N THR A 82 9.76 -2.04 0.16
CA THR A 82 9.94 -2.98 -0.96
C THR A 82 8.66 -3.09 -1.80
N LEU A 83 7.50 -3.27 -1.17
CA LEU A 83 6.23 -3.31 -1.90
C LEU A 83 5.93 -2.01 -2.65
N LYS A 84 6.20 -0.86 -2.05
CA LYS A 84 6.02 0.44 -2.69
C LYS A 84 6.96 0.62 -3.90
N LEU A 85 8.22 0.22 -3.77
CA LEU A 85 9.19 0.23 -4.89
C LEU A 85 8.74 -0.73 -6.00
N MET A 86 8.30 -1.94 -5.66
CA MET A 86 7.75 -2.89 -6.63
C MET A 86 6.55 -2.32 -7.38
N ARG A 87 5.61 -1.66 -6.68
CA ARG A 87 4.48 -0.97 -7.32
C ARG A 87 4.95 0.03 -8.37
N ASP A 88 5.92 0.86 -8.03
CA ASP A 88 6.38 1.91 -8.92
C ASP A 88 7.21 1.35 -10.10
N LEU A 89 7.98 0.29 -9.89
CA LEU A 89 8.62 -0.45 -10.98
C LEU A 89 7.59 -1.07 -11.95
N ILE A 90 6.57 -1.75 -11.43
CA ILE A 90 5.49 -2.30 -12.25
C ILE A 90 4.81 -1.16 -13.03
N ARG A 91 4.48 -0.05 -12.36
CA ARG A 91 3.89 1.13 -12.99
C ARG A 91 4.72 1.64 -14.17
N ASN A 92 6.02 1.79 -13.99
CA ASN A 92 6.92 2.25 -15.04
C ASN A 92 6.89 1.31 -16.26
N ARG A 93 6.92 -0.01 -16.03
CA ARG A 93 6.81 -1.00 -17.11
C ARG A 93 5.46 -0.97 -17.81
N LEU A 94 4.36 -0.83 -17.06
CA LEU A 94 3.01 -0.71 -17.63
C LEU A 94 2.90 0.52 -18.54
N ILE A 95 3.36 1.67 -18.08
CA ILE A 95 3.34 2.90 -18.88
C ILE A 95 4.21 2.73 -20.13
N SER A 96 5.45 2.29 -19.97
CA SER A 96 6.38 2.14 -21.10
C SER A 96 5.85 1.15 -22.14
N VAL A 97 5.39 -0.03 -21.74
CA VAL A 97 4.99 -1.08 -22.68
C VAL A 97 3.57 -0.85 -23.23
N LEU A 98 2.58 -0.74 -22.33
CA LEU A 98 1.18 -0.73 -22.76
C LEU A 98 0.75 0.60 -23.37
N ARG A 99 1.27 1.71 -22.85
CA ARG A 99 0.90 3.04 -23.30
C ARG A 99 1.83 3.56 -24.41
N GLU A 100 3.15 3.65 -24.13
CA GLU A 100 4.08 4.36 -25.01
C GLU A 100 4.50 3.52 -26.22
N GLN A 101 4.80 2.22 -26.04
CA GLN A 101 5.25 1.37 -27.14
C GLN A 101 4.11 0.76 -27.95
N LYS A 102 3.01 0.39 -27.30
CA LYS A 102 1.92 -0.35 -27.93
C LYS A 102 0.64 0.44 -28.09
N SER A 103 0.48 1.57 -27.38
CA SER A 103 -0.73 2.42 -27.42
C SER A 103 -2.04 1.65 -27.18
N LEU A 104 -1.98 0.60 -26.36
CA LEU A 104 -3.13 -0.27 -26.08
C LEU A 104 -4.04 0.28 -25.00
N VAL A 105 -3.49 1.10 -24.07
CA VAL A 105 -4.21 1.73 -22.98
C VAL A 105 -3.83 3.20 -22.87
N TYR A 106 -4.77 4.02 -22.46
CA TYR A 106 -4.49 5.45 -22.28
C TYR A 106 -3.81 5.73 -20.96
N SER A 107 -4.31 5.17 -19.87
CA SER A 107 -3.84 5.48 -18.50
C SER A 107 -3.84 4.23 -17.63
N PRO A 108 -2.80 3.39 -17.75
CA PRO A 108 -2.68 2.24 -16.87
C PRO A 108 -2.43 2.73 -15.43
N TYR A 109 -3.14 2.15 -14.48
CA TYR A 109 -3.04 2.48 -13.07
C TYR A 109 -2.67 1.23 -12.27
N ILE A 110 -1.88 1.41 -11.24
CA ILE A 110 -1.60 0.36 -10.26
C ILE A 110 -1.73 0.92 -8.86
N SER A 111 -2.54 0.28 -8.06
CA SER A 111 -2.60 0.52 -6.62
C SER A 111 -1.89 -0.58 -5.84
N LEU A 112 -1.52 -0.27 -4.61
CA LEU A 112 -0.99 -1.21 -3.63
C LEU A 112 -1.83 -1.09 -2.38
N MET A 113 -2.46 -2.19 -2.01
CA MET A 113 -3.10 -2.37 -0.71
C MET A 113 -2.29 -3.36 0.11
N TYR A 114 -2.04 -3.06 1.37
CA TYR A 114 -1.38 -3.96 2.29
C TYR A 114 -1.91 -3.75 3.71
N GLU A 115 -1.99 -4.84 4.45
CA GLU A 115 -2.49 -4.85 5.81
C GLU A 115 -1.67 -5.85 6.64
N GLY A 116 -0.95 -5.32 7.63
CA GLY A 116 -0.13 -6.15 8.50
C GLY A 116 -0.95 -6.96 9.50
N ILE A 117 -1.99 -6.34 10.04
CA ILE A 117 -2.87 -6.91 11.06
C ILE A 117 -4.31 -6.76 10.56
N PRO A 118 -5.13 -7.81 10.54
CA PRO A 118 -4.90 -9.11 11.17
C PRO A 118 -4.29 -10.19 10.30
N GLN A 119 -4.21 -10.01 8.97
CA GLN A 119 -4.03 -11.14 8.06
C GLN A 119 -2.63 -11.21 7.42
N GLY A 120 -1.86 -10.12 7.43
CA GLY A 120 -0.55 -10.09 6.76
C GLY A 120 -0.67 -10.33 5.26
N ILE A 121 -1.46 -9.52 4.59
CA ILE A 121 -1.72 -9.62 3.15
C ILE A 121 -1.36 -8.33 2.42
N PHE A 122 -1.03 -8.47 1.15
CA PHE A 122 -0.99 -7.37 0.20
C PHE A 122 -1.62 -7.80 -1.12
N TYR A 123 -2.02 -6.82 -1.92
CA TYR A 123 -2.27 -7.02 -3.34
C TYR A 123 -1.94 -5.76 -4.14
N PHE A 124 -1.43 -6.00 -5.34
CA PHE A 124 -1.39 -4.98 -6.38
C PHE A 124 -2.66 -5.14 -7.22
N ASP A 125 -3.27 -4.02 -7.51
CA ASP A 125 -4.43 -3.94 -8.39
C ASP A 125 -4.03 -3.09 -9.60
N ILE A 126 -3.91 -3.76 -10.75
CA ILE A 126 -3.59 -3.15 -12.03
C ILE A 126 -4.88 -3.00 -12.82
N ASN A 127 -5.23 -1.76 -13.14
CA ASN A 127 -6.43 -1.49 -13.91
C ASN A 127 -6.21 -0.49 -15.05
N ALA A 128 -6.98 -0.64 -16.10
CA ALA A 128 -7.06 0.29 -17.20
C ALA A 128 -8.31 0.03 -18.04
N SER A 129 -8.68 1.01 -18.86
CA SER A 129 -9.65 0.84 -19.95
C SER A 129 -8.92 0.58 -21.25
N ALA A 130 -9.42 -0.37 -22.02
CA ALA A 130 -8.90 -0.72 -23.33
C ALA A 130 -10.01 -1.17 -24.27
N ASP A 131 -9.77 -1.11 -25.56
CA ASP A 131 -10.67 -1.68 -26.56
C ASP A 131 -10.77 -3.20 -26.38
N ASN A 132 -11.96 -3.75 -26.57
CA ASN A 132 -12.23 -5.16 -26.34
C ASN A 132 -11.30 -6.09 -27.13
N ASP A 133 -10.98 -5.72 -28.36
CA ASP A 133 -10.10 -6.49 -29.25
C ASP A 133 -8.64 -6.55 -28.74
N ASN A 134 -8.24 -5.59 -27.92
CA ASN A 134 -6.89 -5.50 -27.36
C ASN A 134 -6.67 -6.35 -26.11
N MET A 135 -7.75 -6.82 -25.46
CA MET A 135 -7.68 -7.52 -24.19
C MET A 135 -6.76 -8.75 -24.19
N PRO A 136 -6.78 -9.65 -25.19
CA PRO A 136 -5.88 -10.79 -25.20
C PRO A 136 -4.40 -10.40 -25.27
N GLN A 137 -4.08 -9.34 -26.01
CA GLN A 137 -2.72 -8.83 -26.13
C GLN A 137 -2.25 -8.18 -24.82
N ILE A 138 -3.12 -7.40 -24.16
CA ILE A 138 -2.83 -6.78 -22.88
C ILE A 138 -2.54 -7.84 -21.83
N GLU A 139 -3.36 -8.89 -21.75
CA GLU A 139 -3.15 -9.99 -20.80
C GLU A 139 -1.79 -10.69 -21.01
N GLN A 140 -1.41 -10.91 -22.26
CA GLN A 140 -0.11 -11.50 -22.59
C GLN A 140 1.03 -10.57 -22.14
N LEU A 141 0.96 -9.28 -22.49
CA LEU A 141 2.00 -8.31 -22.13
C LEU A 141 2.12 -8.13 -20.62
N LEU A 142 1.01 -8.14 -19.87
CA LEU A 142 1.05 -8.13 -18.42
C LEU A 142 1.84 -9.30 -17.85
N LYS A 143 1.59 -10.51 -18.36
CA LYS A 143 2.33 -11.71 -17.94
C LYS A 143 3.82 -11.60 -18.28
N GLU A 144 4.16 -11.06 -19.44
CA GLU A 144 5.55 -10.86 -19.88
C GLU A 144 6.26 -9.83 -18.99
N ILE A 145 5.61 -8.68 -18.70
CA ILE A 145 6.15 -7.66 -17.79
C ILE A 145 6.45 -8.25 -16.41
N LEU A 146 5.48 -8.96 -15.83
CA LEU A 146 5.65 -9.57 -14.50
C LEU A 146 6.71 -10.67 -14.51
N HIS A 147 6.81 -11.45 -15.59
CA HIS A 147 7.84 -12.47 -15.74
C HIS A 147 9.22 -11.84 -15.83
N GLN A 148 9.40 -10.79 -16.61
CA GLN A 148 10.65 -10.06 -16.74
C GLN A 148 11.10 -9.46 -15.40
N LEU A 149 10.19 -8.79 -14.68
CA LEU A 149 10.50 -8.25 -13.35
C LEU A 149 10.90 -9.31 -12.32
N LYS A 150 10.44 -10.54 -12.50
CA LYS A 150 10.81 -11.67 -11.65
C LYS A 150 12.16 -12.28 -12.00
N GLN A 151 12.57 -12.22 -13.26
CA GLN A 151 13.75 -12.91 -13.77
C GLN A 151 14.99 -12.01 -13.92
N GLN A 152 14.76 -10.71 -14.10
CA GLN A 152 15.82 -9.75 -14.33
C GLN A 152 16.07 -8.91 -13.09
N GLU A 153 17.34 -8.66 -12.83
CA GLU A 153 17.71 -7.67 -11.83
C GLU A 153 17.25 -6.27 -12.29
N VAL A 154 16.76 -5.49 -11.33
CA VAL A 154 16.36 -4.10 -11.59
C VAL A 154 17.62 -3.29 -11.84
N ASP A 155 17.59 -2.42 -12.85
CA ASP A 155 18.68 -1.49 -13.10
C ASP A 155 18.92 -0.58 -11.89
N ASN A 156 20.17 -0.46 -11.47
CA ASN A 156 20.56 0.32 -10.30
C ASN A 156 20.21 1.80 -10.44
N GLU A 157 20.29 2.36 -11.64
CA GLU A 157 19.95 3.78 -11.88
C GLU A 157 18.45 4.00 -11.72
N GLU A 158 17.62 3.10 -12.26
CA GLU A 158 16.17 3.13 -12.09
C GLU A 158 15.79 3.00 -10.61
N LEU A 159 16.36 2.01 -9.91
CA LEU A 159 16.10 1.80 -8.48
C LEU A 159 16.50 3.02 -7.64
N ASN A 160 17.67 3.58 -7.87
CA ASN A 160 18.14 4.78 -7.17
C ASN A 160 17.26 6.00 -7.45
N THR A 161 16.73 6.12 -8.66
CA THR A 161 15.80 7.21 -9.02
C THR A 161 14.50 7.07 -8.23
N LEU A 162 13.96 5.87 -8.11
CA LEU A 162 12.76 5.60 -7.31
C LEU A 162 13.02 5.86 -5.82
N LYS A 163 14.15 5.41 -5.27
CA LYS A 163 14.53 5.68 -3.88
C LYS A 163 14.60 7.18 -3.59
N ARG A 164 15.22 7.97 -4.48
CA ARG A 164 15.27 9.43 -4.34
C ARG A 164 13.87 10.05 -4.34
N SER A 165 12.98 9.61 -5.20
CA SER A 165 11.61 10.11 -5.24
C SER A 165 10.86 9.85 -3.92
N PHE A 166 11.11 8.70 -3.28
CA PHE A 166 10.53 8.37 -1.98
C PHE A 166 11.04 9.27 -0.86
N LEU A 167 12.35 9.59 -0.87
CA LEU A 167 12.94 10.51 0.11
C LEU A 167 12.39 11.94 -0.06
N ILE A 168 12.24 12.40 -1.30
CA ILE A 168 11.65 13.71 -1.59
C ILE A 168 10.20 13.73 -1.10
N ALA A 169 9.39 12.77 -1.47
CA ALA A 169 7.99 12.69 -1.07
C ALA A 169 7.84 12.62 0.46
N LYS A 170 8.71 11.86 1.16
CA LYS A 170 8.71 11.84 2.63
C LYS A 170 9.04 13.21 3.21
N ARG A 171 10.07 13.89 2.70
CA ARG A 171 10.47 15.22 3.18
C ARG A 171 9.38 16.26 2.97
N GLU A 172 8.74 16.24 1.81
CA GLU A 172 7.61 17.13 1.50
C GLU A 172 6.44 16.88 2.43
N ALA A 173 6.04 15.62 2.63
CA ALA A 173 4.96 15.25 3.53
C ALA A 173 5.21 15.65 5.00
N LEU A 174 6.47 15.64 5.44
CA LEU A 174 6.85 16.04 6.80
C LEU A 174 7.01 17.55 6.97
N ASN A 175 7.33 18.27 5.88
CA ASN A 175 7.43 19.73 5.88
C ASN A 175 6.05 20.41 5.89
N GLU A 176 5.00 19.70 5.53
CA GLU A 176 3.64 20.18 5.77
C GLU A 176 3.41 20.20 7.28
N GLU A 177 3.32 21.40 7.87
CA GLU A 177 2.96 21.62 9.28
C GLU A 177 1.50 21.22 9.55
N SER A 178 1.03 20.20 8.89
CA SER A 178 -0.34 19.71 8.97
C SER A 178 -0.47 18.63 10.04
N PRO A 179 -1.19 18.88 11.13
CA PRO A 179 -1.50 17.85 12.13
C PRO A 179 -2.17 16.62 11.52
N SER A 180 -2.90 16.81 10.42
CA SER A 180 -3.55 15.71 9.69
C SER A 180 -2.55 14.80 8.99
N ALA A 181 -1.51 15.35 8.36
CA ALA A 181 -0.45 14.58 7.72
C ALA A 181 0.30 13.73 8.74
N TRP A 182 0.70 14.32 9.87
CA TRP A 182 1.35 13.60 10.97
C TRP A 182 0.48 12.49 11.56
N ARG A 183 -0.80 12.79 11.80
CA ARG A 183 -1.73 11.76 12.28
C ARG A 183 -1.83 10.59 11.30
N THR A 184 -1.96 10.87 10.01
CA THR A 184 -2.06 9.83 8.97
C THR A 184 -0.80 8.97 8.93
N ALA A 185 0.38 9.59 9.00
CA ALA A 185 1.65 8.89 9.04
C ALA A 185 1.78 7.97 10.26
N LEU A 186 1.52 8.50 11.46
CA LEU A 186 1.62 7.74 12.72
C LEU A 186 0.58 6.59 12.81
N VAL A 187 -0.66 6.84 12.38
CA VAL A 187 -1.68 5.78 12.33
C VAL A 187 -1.29 4.70 11.31
N GLY A 188 -0.71 5.10 10.17
CA GLY A 188 -0.20 4.18 9.16
C GLY A 188 0.88 3.24 9.72
N LEU A 189 1.88 3.79 10.43
CA LEU A 189 2.92 3.01 11.09
C LEU A 189 2.32 1.96 12.04
N LEU A 190 1.44 2.40 12.93
CA LEU A 190 0.83 1.51 13.93
C LEU A 190 -0.01 0.40 13.29
N LYS A 191 -0.77 0.70 12.24
CA LYS A 191 -1.56 -0.30 11.50
C LYS A 191 -0.69 -1.33 10.80
N ASN A 192 0.49 -0.95 10.37
CA ASN A 192 1.42 -1.82 9.67
C ASN A 192 2.37 -2.57 10.60
N GLY A 193 2.21 -2.41 11.92
CA GLY A 193 3.10 -3.01 12.91
C GLY A 193 4.51 -2.42 12.88
N GLU A 194 4.64 -1.20 12.36
CA GLU A 194 5.87 -0.41 12.36
C GLU A 194 5.98 0.41 13.64
N THR A 195 7.17 0.87 13.97
CA THR A 195 7.45 1.65 15.18
C THR A 195 7.78 3.10 14.85
N ILE A 196 7.69 3.99 15.84
CA ILE A 196 8.11 5.38 15.68
C ILE A 196 9.61 5.44 15.32
N SER A 197 10.41 4.53 15.85
CA SER A 197 11.84 4.38 15.52
C SER A 197 12.09 4.13 14.02
N ASP A 198 11.16 3.48 13.32
CA ASP A 198 11.25 3.25 11.88
C ASP A 198 11.21 4.56 11.07
N PHE A 199 10.64 5.62 11.67
CA PHE A 199 10.67 6.96 11.08
C PHE A 199 12.10 7.52 10.95
N ASP A 200 12.91 7.31 11.97
CA ASP A 200 14.29 7.81 12.01
C ASP A 200 15.21 6.98 11.12
N HIS A 201 14.91 5.70 10.94
CA HIS A 201 15.70 4.76 10.14
C HIS A 201 15.22 4.59 8.70
N TYR A 202 14.25 5.39 8.26
CA TYR A 202 13.62 5.27 6.94
C TYR A 202 14.64 5.30 5.79
N GLU A 203 15.56 6.26 5.79
CA GLU A 203 16.56 6.43 4.74
C GLU A 203 17.52 5.22 4.71
N GLN A 204 18.05 4.84 5.86
CA GLN A 204 18.92 3.65 5.98
C GLN A 204 18.22 2.38 5.53
N CYS A 205 16.95 2.23 5.90
CA CYS A 205 16.15 1.09 5.49
C CYS A 205 15.93 1.07 3.97
N LEU A 206 15.62 2.22 3.39
CA LEU A 206 15.43 2.37 1.94
C LEU A 206 16.72 2.06 1.16
N ASP A 207 17.87 2.51 1.67
CA ASP A 207 19.18 2.25 1.05
C ASP A 207 19.54 0.75 1.09
N SER A 208 19.06 0.02 2.09
CA SER A 208 19.32 -1.41 2.26
C SER A 208 18.52 -2.33 1.30
N ILE A 209 17.59 -1.80 0.54
CA ILE A 209 16.81 -2.50 -0.48
C ILE A 209 17.53 -2.42 -1.81
#